data_7b584f11f7f9cf8d716ccdeaf48c4b88
#
_entry.id   7b584f11f7f9cf8d716ccdeaf48c4b88
#
_cell.length_a   1.000
_cell.length_b   1.000
_cell.length_c   1.000
_cell.angle_alpha   90.00
_cell.angle_beta   90.00
_cell.angle_gamma   90.00
#
_symmetry.space_group_name_H-M   'P 1'
#
loop_
_entity.id
_entity.type
_entity.pdbx_description
1 polymer ?
#
loop_
_entity_poly.entity_id
_entity_poly.type
_entity_poly.pdbx_seq_one_letter_code
_entity_poly.pdbx_strand_id
1 'polypeptide(L)'
;INTKIYVYDHNYNYDNGGEQQDYPIKVYNALGQNYDGSELVVGAAYHDYGGSNTELTNVHNKATDKDLIFSESSIGTWNDGRNLSKRLVEDMKNITLGTVNQWCKAVLVWNLMLDEKMGPNLDGGCQTCYGAVDIYNNYTTVKYNSHYYVISQMSSVVRPGAVRIGTSSRSISDK
;
A
#
# COMPACT_ATOMS: atom_id res chain seq x y z
N ILE A 1 -14.20 -10.46 -21.05
CA ILE A 1 -13.01 -9.90 -20.37
C ILE A 1 -13.11 -10.30 -18.91
N ASN A 2 -12.05 -10.89 -18.35
CA ASN A 2 -12.03 -11.33 -16.95
C ASN A 2 -11.15 -10.42 -16.06
N THR A 3 -10.80 -9.23 -16.55
CA THR A 3 -9.97 -8.27 -15.81
C THR A 3 -10.74 -7.74 -14.62
N LYS A 4 -10.16 -7.87 -13.43
CA LYS A 4 -10.72 -7.34 -12.19
C LYS A 4 -10.37 -5.86 -12.04
N ILE A 5 -11.28 -5.10 -11.43
CA ILE A 5 -11.17 -3.67 -11.25
C ILE A 5 -11.13 -3.37 -9.75
N TYR A 6 -10.12 -2.63 -9.33
CA TYR A 6 -10.06 -1.97 -8.03
C TYR A 6 -10.30 -0.48 -8.25
N VAL A 7 -11.21 0.08 -7.50
CA VAL A 7 -11.58 1.50 -7.63
C VAL A 7 -10.84 2.36 -6.62
N TYR A 8 -10.92 3.67 -6.79
CA TYR A 8 -10.37 4.72 -5.96
C TYR A 8 -8.87 4.97 -6.21
N ASP A 9 -7.99 4.07 -5.79
CA ASP A 9 -6.53 4.13 -5.99
C ASP A 9 -5.92 5.46 -5.51
N HIS A 10 -6.19 5.83 -4.25
CA HIS A 10 -5.79 7.10 -3.65
C HIS A 10 -5.65 7.01 -2.12
N ASN A 11 -5.34 8.12 -1.47
CA ASN A 11 -5.08 8.22 -0.03
C ASN A 11 -6.25 7.80 0.85
N TYR A 12 -5.97 7.38 2.09
CA TYR A 12 -7.00 7.08 3.08
C TYR A 12 -7.93 8.26 3.33
N ASN A 13 -7.40 9.47 3.23
CA ASN A 13 -8.18 10.71 3.27
C ASN A 13 -7.71 11.61 2.15
N TYR A 14 -8.64 12.07 1.32
CA TYR A 14 -8.34 13.06 0.31
C TYR A 14 -8.27 14.45 0.96
N ASP A 15 -7.51 15.36 0.35
CA ASP A 15 -7.21 16.69 0.85
C ASP A 15 -8.37 17.35 1.60
N ASN A 16 -8.14 17.73 2.87
CA ASN A 16 -9.06 18.46 3.73
C ASN A 16 -10.35 17.75 4.18
N GLY A 17 -10.35 16.44 4.28
CA GLY A 17 -11.44 15.71 4.93
C GLY A 17 -12.74 15.67 4.12
N GLY A 18 -12.63 15.70 2.81
CA GLY A 18 -13.78 15.44 1.94
C GLY A 18 -14.28 14.01 2.09
N GLU A 19 -15.54 13.78 1.74
CA GLU A 19 -16.18 12.44 1.78
C GLU A 19 -15.62 11.45 0.74
N GLN A 20 -14.42 11.69 0.21
CA GLN A 20 -13.89 10.94 -0.91
C GLN A 20 -13.29 9.61 -0.51
N GLN A 21 -12.84 9.46 0.73
CA GLN A 21 -12.39 8.17 1.25
C GLN A 21 -13.49 7.10 1.18
N ASP A 22 -14.76 7.49 1.26
CA ASP A 22 -15.92 6.59 1.07
C ASP A 22 -16.30 6.38 -0.41
N TYR A 23 -15.52 6.90 -1.34
CA TYR A 23 -15.78 6.78 -2.79
C TYR A 23 -16.03 5.33 -3.23
N PRO A 24 -15.26 4.33 -2.79
CA PRO A 24 -15.53 2.94 -3.14
C PRO A 24 -16.95 2.50 -2.80
N ILE A 25 -17.46 2.89 -1.64
CA ILE A 25 -18.83 2.56 -1.21
C ILE A 25 -19.87 3.21 -2.12
N LYS A 26 -19.63 4.46 -2.51
CA LYS A 26 -20.50 5.17 -3.48
C LYS A 26 -20.52 4.45 -4.82
N VAL A 27 -19.37 3.98 -5.30
CA VAL A 27 -19.27 3.19 -6.56
C VAL A 27 -20.02 1.87 -6.43
N TYR A 28 -19.80 1.10 -5.35
CA TYR A 28 -20.48 -0.18 -5.15
C TYR A 28 -21.99 -0.02 -5.10
N ASN A 29 -22.48 1.00 -4.39
CA ASN A 29 -23.90 1.31 -4.31
C ASN A 29 -24.49 1.73 -5.66
N ALA A 30 -23.75 2.55 -6.44
CA ALA A 30 -24.19 3.01 -7.76
C ALA A 30 -24.27 1.88 -8.78
N LEU A 31 -23.30 0.95 -8.75
CA LEU A 31 -23.29 -0.19 -9.65
C LEU A 31 -24.42 -1.19 -9.30
N GLY A 32 -24.67 -1.41 -8.00
CA GLY A 32 -25.65 -2.39 -7.57
C GLY A 32 -25.38 -3.79 -8.13
N GLN A 33 -26.37 -4.69 -8.03
CA GLN A 33 -26.28 -6.03 -8.58
C GLN A 33 -26.79 -6.16 -10.02
N ASN A 34 -27.33 -5.08 -10.57
CA ASN A 34 -28.04 -5.09 -11.85
C ASN A 34 -27.26 -4.49 -13.02
N TYR A 35 -26.03 -4.02 -12.78
CA TYR A 35 -25.17 -3.51 -13.84
C TYR A 35 -24.38 -4.66 -14.46
N ASP A 36 -24.44 -4.79 -15.77
CA ASP A 36 -23.62 -5.75 -16.51
C ASP A 36 -22.15 -5.43 -16.31
N GLY A 37 -21.37 -6.40 -15.82
CA GLY A 37 -19.96 -6.22 -15.48
C GLY A 37 -19.70 -5.70 -14.06
N SER A 38 -20.72 -5.49 -13.21
CA SER A 38 -20.53 -5.09 -11.80
C SER A 38 -19.69 -6.07 -11.01
N GLU A 39 -19.70 -7.35 -11.38
CA GLU A 39 -18.89 -8.43 -10.80
C GLU A 39 -17.40 -8.28 -11.05
N LEU A 40 -17.01 -7.44 -12.01
CA LEU A 40 -15.61 -7.11 -12.30
C LEU A 40 -15.03 -6.12 -11.30
N VAL A 41 -15.86 -5.30 -10.64
CA VAL A 41 -15.45 -4.38 -9.58
C VAL A 41 -15.34 -5.15 -8.27
N VAL A 42 -14.14 -5.62 -7.98
CA VAL A 42 -13.90 -6.58 -6.89
C VAL A 42 -13.42 -5.91 -5.61
N GLY A 43 -13.00 -4.65 -5.65
CA GLY A 43 -12.46 -4.00 -4.46
C GLY A 43 -11.99 -2.57 -4.68
N ALA A 44 -11.25 -2.06 -3.69
CA ALA A 44 -10.65 -0.74 -3.69
C ALA A 44 -9.15 -0.79 -3.39
N ALA A 45 -8.44 0.21 -3.90
CA ALA A 45 -7.02 0.40 -3.70
C ALA A 45 -6.75 1.69 -2.93
N TYR A 46 -5.75 1.68 -2.04
CA TYR A 46 -5.42 2.80 -1.18
C TYR A 46 -3.93 3.09 -1.12
N HIS A 47 -3.61 4.38 -0.86
CA HIS A 47 -2.30 4.93 -0.59
C HIS A 47 -2.24 5.54 0.81
N ASP A 48 -1.04 5.81 1.35
CA ASP A 48 -0.85 6.31 2.71
C ASP A 48 -0.33 7.75 2.81
N TYR A 49 -0.42 8.52 1.75
CA TYR A 49 0.06 9.91 1.76
C TYR A 49 -0.87 10.87 2.52
N GLY A 50 -2.05 10.43 2.93
CA GLY A 50 -2.99 11.21 3.72
C GLY A 50 -4.00 10.34 4.44
N GLY A 51 -4.38 10.74 5.65
CA GLY A 51 -5.35 10.03 6.48
C GLY A 51 -4.75 8.90 7.34
N SER A 52 -5.59 7.96 7.72
CA SER A 52 -5.23 6.83 8.58
C SER A 52 -5.69 5.52 7.97
N ASN A 53 -4.88 4.47 8.11
CA ASN A 53 -5.21 3.12 7.64
C ASN A 53 -6.45 2.51 8.32
N THR A 54 -6.99 3.14 9.37
CA THR A 54 -8.28 2.75 9.94
C THR A 54 -9.42 2.86 8.94
N GLU A 55 -9.26 3.68 7.88
CA GLU A 55 -10.22 3.79 6.79
C GLU A 55 -10.42 2.46 6.05
N LEU A 56 -9.39 1.64 5.92
CA LEU A 56 -9.49 0.31 5.35
C LEU A 56 -10.53 -0.54 6.10
N THR A 57 -10.50 -0.54 7.43
CA THR A 57 -11.50 -1.25 8.23
C THR A 57 -12.90 -0.62 8.11
N ASN A 58 -12.99 0.70 8.01
CA ASN A 58 -14.26 1.40 7.81
C ASN A 58 -14.92 0.98 6.48
N VAL A 59 -14.15 0.93 5.40
CA VAL A 59 -14.64 0.51 4.08
C VAL A 59 -14.95 -0.99 4.07
N HIS A 60 -14.08 -1.82 4.65
CA HIS A 60 -14.34 -3.26 4.78
C HIS A 60 -15.66 -3.55 5.50
N ASN A 61 -15.93 -2.88 6.62
CA ASN A 61 -17.16 -3.09 7.39
C ASN A 61 -18.43 -2.70 6.62
N LYS A 62 -18.33 -1.80 5.64
CA LYS A 62 -19.43 -1.38 4.77
C LYS A 62 -19.62 -2.29 3.54
N ALA A 63 -18.58 -3.03 3.16
CA ALA A 63 -18.58 -3.90 1.97
C ALA A 63 -17.65 -5.11 2.19
N THR A 64 -18.12 -6.05 3.04
CA THR A 64 -17.31 -7.21 3.50
C THR A 64 -16.99 -8.23 2.40
N ASP A 65 -17.73 -8.19 1.31
CA ASP A 65 -17.55 -9.02 0.11
C ASP A 65 -16.52 -8.43 -0.89
N LYS A 66 -16.06 -7.20 -0.64
CA LYS A 66 -15.10 -6.50 -1.50
C LYS A 66 -13.69 -6.57 -0.94
N ASP A 67 -12.74 -6.68 -1.85
CA ASP A 67 -11.33 -6.74 -1.51
C ASP A 67 -10.75 -5.35 -1.25
N LEU A 68 -9.72 -5.30 -0.41
CA LEU A 68 -8.89 -4.12 -0.25
C LEU A 68 -7.44 -4.46 -0.64
N ILE A 69 -6.79 -3.56 -1.33
CA ILE A 69 -5.35 -3.60 -1.59
C ILE A 69 -4.71 -2.28 -1.18
N PHE A 70 -3.49 -2.38 -0.69
CA PHE A 70 -2.62 -1.23 -0.53
C PHE A 70 -1.74 -1.14 -1.77
N SER A 71 -1.94 -0.10 -2.58
CA SER A 71 -1.39 -0.04 -3.93
C SER A 71 -0.18 0.86 -4.07
N GLU A 72 0.07 1.77 -3.09
CA GLU A 72 1.20 2.68 -3.21
C GLU A 72 1.64 3.27 -1.86
N SER A 73 2.95 3.28 -1.64
CA SER A 73 3.70 4.11 -0.70
C SER A 73 5.09 4.34 -1.24
N SER A 74 5.65 5.53 -1.01
CA SER A 74 6.96 5.92 -1.53
C SER A 74 7.95 6.22 -0.41
N ILE A 75 9.22 5.91 -0.68
CA ILE A 75 10.36 6.42 0.07
C ILE A 75 11.16 7.39 -0.80
N GLY A 76 11.76 8.38 -0.17
CA GLY A 76 12.53 9.38 -0.90
C GLY A 76 13.33 10.29 0.02
N THR A 77 13.73 11.43 -0.53
CA THR A 77 14.54 12.40 0.22
C THR A 77 13.79 13.02 1.40
N TRP A 78 12.48 13.14 1.33
CA TRP A 78 11.62 13.80 2.34
C TRP A 78 11.44 13.00 3.63
N ASN A 79 11.66 11.68 3.59
CA ASN A 79 11.40 10.81 4.73
C ASN A 79 12.62 9.95 5.13
N ASP A 80 13.83 10.39 4.79
CA ASP A 80 15.05 9.63 5.03
C ASP A 80 15.02 8.20 4.44
N GLY A 81 14.43 8.02 3.25
CA GLY A 81 14.07 6.73 2.67
C GLY A 81 15.21 5.71 2.50
N ARG A 82 16.46 6.15 2.54
CA ARG A 82 17.67 5.29 2.54
C ARG A 82 18.18 4.94 3.94
N ASN A 83 17.58 5.51 4.99
CA ASN A 83 17.97 5.27 6.37
C ASN A 83 17.19 4.11 6.98
N LEU A 84 17.74 2.91 6.88
CA LEU A 84 17.08 1.69 7.37
C LEU A 84 16.72 1.75 8.86
N SER A 85 17.58 2.35 9.70
CA SER A 85 17.32 2.42 11.15
C SER A 85 16.08 3.26 11.50
N LYS A 86 15.74 4.24 10.65
CA LYS A 86 14.53 5.06 10.82
C LYS A 86 13.31 4.43 10.15
N ARG A 87 13.51 3.91 8.92
CA ARG A 87 12.39 3.53 8.06
C ARG A 87 11.85 2.13 8.30
N LEU A 88 12.71 1.16 8.65
CA LEU A 88 12.31 -0.24 8.63
C LEU A 88 11.13 -0.53 9.58
N VAL A 89 11.18 -0.03 10.80
CA VAL A 89 10.11 -0.23 11.79
C VAL A 89 8.85 0.52 11.39
N GLU A 90 9.00 1.76 10.90
CA GLU A 90 7.87 2.60 10.49
C GLU A 90 7.16 2.00 9.27
N ASP A 91 7.90 1.60 8.26
CA ASP A 91 7.35 0.99 7.05
C ASP A 91 6.73 -0.39 7.35
N MET A 92 7.35 -1.19 8.21
CA MET A 92 6.75 -2.45 8.68
C MET A 92 5.40 -2.20 9.37
N LYS A 93 5.35 -1.19 10.24
CA LYS A 93 4.15 -0.84 10.99
C LYS A 93 3.04 -0.28 10.09
N ASN A 94 3.37 0.62 9.16
CA ASN A 94 2.39 1.39 8.41
C ASN A 94 1.99 0.72 7.09
N ILE A 95 2.94 0.09 6.40
CA ILE A 95 2.74 -0.46 5.07
C ILE A 95 2.31 -1.93 5.14
N THR A 96 3.15 -2.82 5.66
CA THR A 96 2.86 -4.25 5.60
C THR A 96 1.91 -4.71 6.72
N LEU A 97 2.33 -4.69 7.97
CA LEU A 97 1.48 -5.12 9.08
C LEU A 97 0.26 -4.21 9.26
N GLY A 98 0.44 -2.90 9.09
CA GLY A 98 -0.64 -1.92 9.27
C GLY A 98 -1.78 -2.10 8.27
N THR A 99 -1.48 -2.49 7.04
CA THR A 99 -2.49 -2.68 6.00
C THR A 99 -3.09 -4.09 6.00
N VAL A 100 -2.27 -5.12 6.18
CA VAL A 100 -2.74 -6.51 6.25
C VAL A 100 -3.65 -6.73 7.47
N ASN A 101 -3.32 -6.13 8.61
CA ASN A 101 -4.19 -6.15 9.79
C ASN A 101 -5.50 -5.38 9.58
N GLN A 102 -5.55 -4.48 8.60
CA GLN A 102 -6.73 -3.71 8.20
C GLN A 102 -7.36 -4.25 6.91
N TRP A 103 -7.30 -5.57 6.69
CA TRP A 103 -7.98 -6.30 5.63
C TRP A 103 -7.39 -6.22 4.22
N CYS A 104 -6.23 -5.58 4.01
CA CYS A 104 -5.59 -5.61 2.70
C CYS A 104 -5.11 -7.03 2.35
N LYS A 105 -5.44 -7.46 1.13
CA LYS A 105 -5.01 -8.75 0.56
C LYS A 105 -3.71 -8.67 -0.23
N ALA A 106 -3.31 -7.46 -0.61
CA ALA A 106 -2.06 -7.20 -1.31
C ALA A 106 -1.46 -5.88 -0.84
N VAL A 107 -0.14 -5.81 -0.91
CA VAL A 107 0.65 -4.63 -0.57
C VAL A 107 1.65 -4.38 -1.69
N LEU A 108 1.56 -3.20 -2.29
CA LEU A 108 2.48 -2.73 -3.32
C LEU A 108 3.13 -1.44 -2.83
N VAL A 109 4.35 -1.21 -3.27
CA VAL A 109 5.10 0.01 -2.96
C VAL A 109 5.59 0.68 -4.24
N TRP A 110 5.76 1.97 -4.21
CA TRP A 110 6.35 2.78 -5.26
C TRP A 110 7.82 3.01 -4.96
N ASN A 111 8.75 2.68 -5.80
CA ASN A 111 8.70 1.81 -6.96
C ASN A 111 9.75 0.69 -6.79
N LEU A 112 9.88 -0.20 -7.77
CA LEU A 112 10.77 -1.35 -7.65
C LEU A 112 12.24 -0.95 -7.64
N MET A 113 12.68 -0.14 -8.62
CA MET A 113 14.11 0.10 -8.86
C MET A 113 14.36 1.47 -9.48
N LEU A 114 15.30 2.20 -8.90
CA LEU A 114 15.84 3.45 -9.45
C LEU A 114 17.36 3.45 -9.36
N ASP A 115 18.00 4.40 -10.04
CA ASP A 115 19.44 4.62 -9.95
C ASP A 115 19.80 5.55 -8.79
N GLU A 116 21.09 5.79 -8.62
CA GLU A 116 21.63 6.67 -7.58
C GLU A 116 21.19 8.14 -7.71
N LYS A 117 20.71 8.54 -8.88
CA LYS A 117 20.19 9.88 -9.19
C LYS A 117 18.67 9.94 -9.14
N MET A 118 18.03 8.90 -8.61
CA MET A 118 16.57 8.79 -8.50
C MET A 118 15.84 8.68 -9.85
N GLY A 119 16.54 8.21 -10.87
CA GLY A 119 16.01 7.98 -12.20
C GLY A 119 15.96 6.50 -12.60
N PRO A 120 15.40 6.20 -13.78
CA PRO A 120 14.75 7.14 -14.68
C PRO A 120 13.38 7.58 -14.19
N ASN A 121 13.01 8.81 -14.50
CA ASN A 121 11.67 9.33 -14.27
C ASN A 121 11.25 10.21 -15.44
N LEU A 122 9.95 10.42 -15.59
CA LEU A 122 9.38 11.33 -16.59
C LEU A 122 9.17 12.72 -15.98
N ASP A 123 9.05 13.73 -16.85
CA ASP A 123 8.63 15.06 -16.42
C ASP A 123 7.26 14.98 -15.73
N GLY A 124 7.15 15.57 -14.55
CA GLY A 124 5.96 15.47 -13.69
C GLY A 124 5.89 14.23 -12.83
N GLY A 125 6.78 13.25 -13.00
CA GLY A 125 6.94 12.12 -12.08
C GLY A 125 7.74 12.48 -10.82
N CYS A 126 7.86 11.55 -9.90
CA CYS A 126 8.62 11.77 -8.68
C CYS A 126 10.12 11.91 -8.94
N GLN A 127 10.65 13.11 -8.76
CA GLN A 127 12.06 13.44 -8.97
C GLN A 127 12.94 13.16 -7.74
N THR A 128 12.35 12.81 -6.60
CA THR A 128 13.01 12.65 -5.31
C THR A 128 12.73 11.31 -4.65
N CYS A 129 12.05 10.39 -5.37
CA CYS A 129 11.79 9.02 -4.90
C CYS A 129 13.05 8.16 -4.95
N TYR A 130 13.13 7.22 -4.02
CA TYR A 130 14.07 6.10 -4.07
C TYR A 130 13.33 4.81 -4.48
N GLY A 131 14.03 3.89 -5.14
CA GLY A 131 13.50 2.56 -5.37
C GLY A 131 13.48 1.71 -4.09
N ALA A 132 12.71 0.64 -4.07
CA ALA A 132 12.94 -0.44 -3.11
C ALA A 132 14.37 -0.99 -3.26
N VAL A 133 14.87 -0.92 -4.49
CA VAL A 133 16.25 -1.23 -4.87
C VAL A 133 16.85 -0.04 -5.58
N ASP A 134 18.02 0.39 -5.15
CA ASP A 134 18.82 1.40 -5.85
C ASP A 134 20.03 0.76 -6.55
N ILE A 135 20.31 1.17 -7.77
CA ILE A 135 21.46 0.73 -8.55
C ILE A 135 22.47 1.86 -8.68
N TYR A 136 23.70 1.55 -8.35
CA TYR A 136 24.83 2.49 -8.28
C TYR A 136 25.96 2.10 -9.21
N ASN A 137 26.89 3.04 -9.39
CA ASN A 137 28.18 2.83 -10.05
C ASN A 137 28.02 2.20 -11.44
N ASN A 138 27.31 2.89 -12.32
CA ASN A 138 27.06 2.39 -13.68
C ASN A 138 26.46 0.96 -13.69
N TYR A 139 25.46 0.74 -12.82
CA TYR A 139 24.70 -0.52 -12.73
C TYR A 139 25.50 -1.73 -12.20
N THR A 140 26.58 -1.48 -11.46
CA THR A 140 27.41 -2.57 -10.92
C THR A 140 27.16 -2.87 -9.44
N THR A 141 26.50 -1.96 -8.71
CA THR A 141 26.24 -2.11 -7.27
C THR A 141 24.78 -1.96 -6.98
N VAL A 142 24.21 -2.92 -6.24
CA VAL A 142 22.81 -2.93 -5.81
C VAL A 142 22.74 -2.63 -4.31
N LYS A 143 21.86 -1.74 -3.91
CA LYS A 143 21.52 -1.46 -2.51
C LYS A 143 20.03 -1.64 -2.30
N TYR A 144 19.66 -2.20 -1.15
CA TYR A 144 18.28 -2.46 -0.76
C TYR A 144 17.82 -1.44 0.27
N ASN A 145 16.65 -0.85 0.05
CA ASN A 145 16.01 0.09 0.95
C ASN A 145 14.92 -0.58 1.79
N SER A 146 14.29 0.17 2.70
CA SER A 146 13.32 -0.38 3.65
C SER A 146 12.16 -1.11 2.96
N HIS A 147 11.65 -0.59 1.86
CA HIS A 147 10.57 -1.22 1.10
C HIS A 147 10.91 -2.63 0.62
N TYR A 148 12.14 -2.86 0.16
CA TYR A 148 12.60 -4.21 -0.17
C TYR A 148 12.52 -5.14 1.04
N TYR A 149 13.04 -4.68 2.18
CA TYR A 149 13.11 -5.53 3.37
C TYR A 149 11.73 -5.81 3.97
N VAL A 150 10.84 -4.83 4.07
CA VAL A 150 9.51 -5.05 4.65
C VAL A 150 8.65 -5.98 3.77
N ILE A 151 8.72 -5.83 2.45
CA ILE A 151 8.05 -6.75 1.53
C ILE A 151 8.67 -8.15 1.61
N SER A 152 10.01 -8.26 1.62
CA SER A 152 10.72 -9.53 1.72
C SER A 152 10.39 -10.28 3.02
N GLN A 153 10.43 -9.60 4.16
CA GLN A 153 10.10 -10.18 5.46
C GLN A 153 8.64 -10.65 5.51
N MET A 154 7.71 -9.83 5.05
CA MET A 154 6.30 -10.18 5.06
C MET A 154 6.00 -11.33 4.11
N SER A 155 6.49 -11.29 2.88
CA SER A 155 6.24 -12.33 1.88
C SER A 155 6.91 -13.67 2.20
N SER A 156 7.92 -13.68 3.07
CA SER A 156 8.55 -14.93 3.53
C SER A 156 7.60 -15.78 4.36
N VAL A 157 6.68 -15.17 5.11
CA VAL A 157 5.75 -15.83 6.05
C VAL A 157 4.30 -15.77 5.59
N VAL A 158 3.88 -14.69 4.92
CA VAL A 158 2.52 -14.55 4.37
C VAL A 158 2.56 -14.93 2.90
N ARG A 159 2.23 -16.18 2.61
CA ARG A 159 2.24 -16.73 1.26
C ARG A 159 0.89 -16.52 0.55
N PRO A 160 0.84 -16.54 -0.79
CA PRO A 160 -0.43 -16.57 -1.51
C PRO A 160 -1.37 -17.66 -0.97
N GLY A 161 -2.62 -17.29 -0.69
CA GLY A 161 -3.59 -18.18 -0.07
C GLY A 161 -3.55 -18.22 1.48
N ALA A 162 -2.65 -17.50 2.14
CA ALA A 162 -2.67 -17.35 3.58
C ALA A 162 -3.98 -16.69 4.04
N VAL A 163 -4.56 -17.18 5.12
CA VAL A 163 -5.80 -16.66 5.69
C VAL A 163 -5.48 -15.97 7.00
N ARG A 164 -5.90 -14.71 7.14
CA ARG A 164 -5.79 -13.96 8.38
C ARG A 164 -6.71 -14.55 9.43
N ILE A 165 -6.15 -14.91 10.57
CA ILE A 165 -6.90 -15.36 11.75
C ILE A 165 -7.00 -14.24 12.77
N GLY A 166 -7.97 -14.34 13.69
CA GLY A 166 -8.09 -13.41 14.81
C GLY A 166 -6.86 -13.49 15.70
N THR A 167 -6.31 -12.33 16.05
CA THR A 167 -5.16 -12.21 16.95
C THR A 167 -5.47 -11.23 18.08
N SER A 168 -4.95 -11.50 19.27
CA SER A 168 -4.90 -10.52 20.34
C SER A 168 -3.54 -9.80 20.27
N SER A 169 -3.55 -8.47 20.29
CA SER A 169 -2.31 -7.71 20.48
C SER A 169 -1.84 -7.86 21.93
N ARG A 170 -0.59 -8.29 22.12
CA ARG A 170 0.08 -8.11 23.40
C ARG A 170 0.92 -6.83 23.31
N SER A 171 0.63 -5.85 24.16
CA SER A 171 1.63 -4.85 24.45
C SER A 171 2.73 -5.51 25.29
N ILE A 172 3.94 -5.57 24.76
CA ILE A 172 5.10 -5.84 25.59
C ILE A 172 5.34 -4.52 26.32
N SER A 173 4.95 -4.45 27.59
CA SER A 173 5.43 -3.37 28.45
C SER A 173 6.93 -3.61 28.61
N ASP A 174 7.73 -2.69 28.14
CA ASP A 174 9.15 -2.65 28.46
C ASP A 174 9.30 -2.66 30.00
N LYS A 175 9.90 -3.73 30.51
CA LYS A 175 10.38 -3.80 31.89
C LYS A 175 11.86 -3.42 31.89
#